data_758930aba978bb6a9767b0f6417ea4e7
#
_entry.id   758930aba978bb6a9767b0f6417ea4e7
#
_cell.length_a   1.000
_cell.length_b   1.000
_cell.length_c   1.000
_cell.angle_alpha   90.00
_cell.angle_beta   90.00
_cell.angle_gamma   90.00
#
_symmetry.space_group_name_H-M   'P 1'
#
loop_
_entity.id
_entity.type
_entity.pdbx_description
1 polymer ?
#
loop_
_entity_poly.entity_id
_entity_poly.type
_entity_poly.pdbx_seq_one_letter_code
_entity_poly.pdbx_strand_id
1 'polypeptide(L)'
;MLTSRSPVTAQERFALLNCLRLPARVNSTEVAVLLGVQEHDVCILTQAKLLAPLGKPATNAPKYFAAVEIVERAANPEWLSNATKILAKYWCRKNQRKSERASSAD
;
A
#
# COMPACT_ATOMS: atom_id res chain seq x y z
N MET A 1 10.90 9.46 18.88
CA MET A 1 10.68 9.76 17.67
C MET A 1 11.20 8.80 16.71
N LEU A 2 10.49 8.51 15.71
CA LEU A 2 10.86 7.54 14.82
C LEU A 2 11.80 8.04 13.86
N THR A 3 12.91 7.50 13.76
CA THR A 3 13.81 7.99 12.85
C THR A 3 13.72 7.23 11.69
N SER A 4 12.95 6.66 11.46
CA SER A 4 12.71 6.11 10.44
C SER A 4 13.43 5.82 9.38
N ARG A 5 13.75 4.96 9.19
CA ARG A 5 14.27 4.50 8.20
C ARG A 5 13.47 3.47 7.73
N SER A 6 13.09 3.17 6.82
CA SER A 6 12.33 2.09 6.40
C SER A 6 13.16 0.87 6.44
N PRO A 7 12.71 -0.29 6.67
CA PRO A 7 11.32 -0.62 6.75
C PRO A 7 10.82 -0.43 8.16
N VAL A 8 9.53 -0.44 8.29
CA VAL A 8 8.90 -0.30 9.57
C VAL A 8 9.19 -1.55 10.42
N THR A 9 9.62 -1.36 11.64
CA THR A 9 9.88 -2.50 12.53
C THR A 9 8.57 -3.08 13.06
N ALA A 10 8.65 -4.27 13.64
CA ALA A 10 7.48 -4.90 14.23
C ALA A 10 6.89 -4.05 15.34
N GLN A 11 7.73 -3.40 16.14
CA GLN A 11 7.28 -2.53 17.21
C GLN A 11 6.56 -1.30 16.66
N GLU A 12 7.11 -0.69 15.64
CA GLU A 12 6.50 0.48 15.01
C GLU A 12 5.16 0.13 14.39
N ARG A 13 5.08 -1.03 13.78
CA ARG A 13 3.85 -1.53 13.20
C ARG A 13 2.78 -1.73 14.27
N PHE A 14 3.17 -2.37 15.37
CA PHE A 14 2.26 -2.60 16.48
C PHE A 14 1.78 -1.28 17.09
N ALA A 15 2.70 -0.33 17.27
CA ALA A 15 2.35 0.96 17.81
C ALA A 15 1.39 1.72 16.92
N LEU A 16 1.59 1.68 15.62
CA LEU A 16 0.72 2.35 14.68
C LEU A 16 -0.70 1.76 14.71
N LEU A 17 -0.80 0.44 14.73
CA LEU A 17 -2.10 -0.22 14.74
C LEU A 17 -2.87 -0.01 16.04
N ASN A 18 -2.16 0.30 17.12
CA ASN A 18 -2.80 0.54 18.40
C ASN A 18 -2.91 2.01 18.77
N CYS A 19 -2.61 2.91 17.86
CA CYS A 19 -2.73 4.33 18.13
C CYS A 19 -4.18 4.74 18.32
N LEU A 20 -4.45 5.52 19.35
CA LEU A 20 -5.77 6.08 19.54
C LEU A 20 -6.01 7.19 18.54
N ARG A 21 -4.94 7.83 18.09
CA ARG A 21 -5.06 8.93 17.16
C ARG A 21 -3.94 8.86 16.15
N LEU A 22 -4.28 8.76 14.90
CA LEU A 22 -3.30 8.68 13.84
C LEU A 22 -2.83 10.06 13.41
N PRO A 23 -1.64 10.17 12.83
CA PRO A 23 -1.23 11.41 12.20
C PRO A 23 -2.21 11.79 11.10
N ALA A 24 -2.32 13.06 10.80
CA ALA A 24 -3.26 13.52 9.77
C ALA A 24 -2.92 12.98 8.39
N ARG A 25 -1.64 12.86 8.08
CA ARG A 25 -1.24 12.22 6.82
C ARG A 25 -0.26 11.10 7.10
N VAL A 26 -0.31 10.10 6.24
CA VAL A 26 0.52 8.91 6.38
C VAL A 26 1.26 8.66 5.07
N ASN A 27 2.42 8.07 5.15
CA ASN A 27 3.20 7.74 3.95
C ASN A 27 2.81 6.35 3.45
N SER A 28 3.41 5.92 2.34
CA SER A 28 3.07 4.63 1.73
C SER A 28 3.33 3.44 2.65
N THR A 29 4.40 3.49 3.42
CA THR A 29 4.71 2.42 4.35
C THR A 29 3.64 2.31 5.43
N GLU A 30 3.18 3.45 5.93
CA GLU A 30 2.14 3.48 6.95
C GLU A 30 0.79 3.04 6.39
N VAL A 31 0.49 3.43 5.16
CA VAL A 31 -0.73 2.99 4.48
C VAL A 31 -0.73 1.46 4.37
N ALA A 32 0.41 0.89 4.01
CA ALA A 32 0.52 -0.56 3.89
C ALA A 32 0.20 -1.25 5.21
N VAL A 33 0.69 -0.71 6.31
CA VAL A 33 0.41 -1.26 7.63
C VAL A 33 -1.08 -1.18 7.95
N LEU A 34 -1.68 -0.02 7.71
CA LEU A 34 -3.09 0.20 8.03
C LEU A 34 -4.02 -0.64 7.17
N LEU A 35 -3.67 -0.87 5.93
CA LEU A 35 -4.50 -1.68 5.03
C LEU A 35 -4.15 -3.16 5.09
N GLY A 36 -3.04 -3.52 5.69
CA GLY A 36 -2.61 -4.92 5.75
C GLY A 36 -2.06 -5.44 4.45
N VAL A 37 -1.40 -4.59 3.66
CA VAL A 37 -0.82 -4.98 2.39
C VAL A 37 0.67 -4.64 2.40
N GLN A 38 1.36 -4.98 1.34
CA GLN A 38 2.78 -4.65 1.21
C GLN A 38 2.94 -3.23 0.68
N GLU A 39 4.09 -2.64 0.94
CA GLU A 39 4.34 -1.28 0.49
C GLU A 39 4.21 -1.15 -1.04
N HIS A 40 4.71 -2.12 -1.77
CA HIS A 40 4.60 -2.11 -3.22
C HIS A 40 3.13 -2.18 -3.67
N ASP A 41 2.29 -2.86 -2.91
CA ASP A 41 0.87 -2.94 -3.21
C ASP A 41 0.19 -1.57 -3.15
N VAL A 42 0.67 -0.68 -2.28
CA VAL A 42 0.14 0.68 -2.19
C VAL A 42 0.36 1.40 -3.53
N CYS A 43 1.52 1.19 -4.13
CA CYS A 43 1.82 1.78 -5.42
C CYS A 43 0.86 1.26 -6.50
N ILE A 44 0.60 -0.04 -6.51
CA ILE A 44 -0.33 -0.66 -7.46
C ILE A 44 -1.73 -0.09 -7.29
N LEU A 45 -2.19 0.03 -6.06
CA LEU A 45 -3.52 0.56 -5.78
C LEU A 45 -3.63 2.03 -6.16
N THR A 46 -2.56 2.79 -6.01
CA THR A 46 -2.54 4.19 -6.44
C THR A 46 -2.65 4.29 -7.95
N GLN A 47 -1.94 3.44 -8.67
CA GLN A 47 -2.00 3.41 -10.12
C GLN A 47 -3.39 2.99 -10.62
N ALA A 48 -4.05 2.12 -9.88
CA ALA A 48 -5.40 1.68 -10.22
C ALA A 48 -6.47 2.69 -9.79
N LYS A 49 -6.05 3.79 -9.20
CA LYS A 49 -6.95 4.87 -8.77
C LYS A 49 -7.85 4.49 -7.61
N LEU A 50 -7.49 3.47 -6.89
CA LEU A 50 -8.18 3.11 -5.66
C LEU A 50 -7.70 3.92 -4.48
N LEU A 51 -6.49 4.48 -4.57
CA LEU A 51 -5.95 5.38 -3.56
C LEU A 51 -5.53 6.67 -4.26
N ALA A 52 -5.75 7.79 -3.60
CA ALA A 52 -5.43 9.10 -4.16
C ALA A 52 -4.45 9.82 -3.25
N PRO A 53 -3.20 10.01 -3.67
CA PRO A 53 -2.26 10.75 -2.84
C PRO A 53 -2.61 12.23 -2.77
N LEU A 54 -2.21 12.84 -1.67
CA LEU A 54 -2.46 14.26 -1.46
C LEU A 54 -1.54 15.10 -2.33
N GLY A 55 -2.07 16.20 -2.83
CA GLY A 55 -1.23 17.20 -3.48
C GLY A 55 -0.70 16.88 -4.85
N LYS A 56 -1.22 15.90 -5.51
CA LYS A 56 -0.81 15.51 -6.87
C LYS A 56 0.72 15.47 -7.04
N PRO A 57 1.39 14.59 -6.34
CA PRO A 57 2.86 14.54 -6.39
C PRO A 57 3.37 14.08 -7.75
N ALA A 58 4.57 14.49 -8.08
CA ALA A 58 5.26 14.02 -9.27
C ALA A 58 5.52 12.51 -9.15
N THR A 59 5.80 11.88 -10.28
CA THR A 59 5.97 10.43 -10.33
C THR A 59 6.98 9.89 -9.31
N ASN A 60 8.10 10.57 -9.16
CA ASN A 60 9.14 10.10 -8.25
C ASN A 60 9.13 10.79 -6.90
N ALA A 61 8.13 11.61 -6.62
CA ALA A 61 8.04 12.30 -5.34
C ALA A 61 7.46 11.40 -4.28
N PRO A 62 7.80 11.62 -3.02
CA PRO A 62 7.16 10.87 -1.92
C PRO A 62 5.66 11.12 -1.92
N LYS A 63 4.89 10.10 -1.62
CA LYS A 63 3.45 10.21 -1.62
C LYS A 63 2.91 10.14 -0.21
N TYR A 64 1.96 11.01 0.08
CA TYR A 64 1.29 11.02 1.36
C TYR A 64 -0.22 10.89 1.14
N PHE A 65 -0.90 10.34 2.12
CA PHE A 65 -2.32 10.06 2.01
C PHE A 65 -3.01 10.59 3.26
N ALA A 66 -4.27 10.99 3.13
CA ALA A 66 -5.04 11.43 4.27
C ALA A 66 -5.38 10.21 5.14
N ALA A 67 -4.95 10.22 6.39
CA ALA A 67 -5.18 9.08 7.27
C ALA A 67 -6.65 8.74 7.40
N VAL A 68 -7.52 9.76 7.42
CA VAL A 68 -8.96 9.54 7.56
C VAL A 68 -9.50 8.76 6.37
N GLU A 69 -9.00 9.01 5.17
CA GLU A 69 -9.44 8.27 3.99
C GLU A 69 -8.97 6.82 4.05
N ILE A 70 -7.76 6.60 4.51
CA ILE A 70 -7.22 5.25 4.60
C ILE A 70 -8.02 4.43 5.62
N VAL A 71 -8.35 5.04 6.74
CA VAL A 71 -9.15 4.37 7.76
C VAL A 71 -10.53 4.02 7.22
N GLU A 72 -11.15 4.91 6.46
CA GLU A 72 -12.43 4.64 5.84
C GLU A 72 -12.37 3.48 4.86
N ARG A 73 -11.32 3.43 4.04
CA ARG A 73 -11.15 2.33 3.11
C ARG A 73 -10.91 1.01 3.84
N ALA A 74 -10.13 1.07 4.91
CA ALA A 74 -9.85 -0.13 5.71
C ALA A 74 -11.11 -0.68 6.37
N ALA A 75 -12.10 0.17 6.59
CA ALA A 75 -13.36 -0.26 7.20
C ALA A 75 -14.40 -0.68 6.17
N ASN A 76 -14.09 -0.60 4.88
CA ASN A 76 -15.06 -0.89 3.83
C ASN A 76 -14.74 -2.24 3.17
N PRO A 77 -15.50 -3.29 3.47
CA PRO A 77 -15.19 -4.62 2.91
C PRO A 77 -15.28 -4.68 1.38
N GLU A 78 -16.19 -3.91 0.78
CA GLU A 78 -16.34 -3.87 -0.65
C GLU A 78 -15.10 -3.31 -1.32
N TRP A 79 -14.59 -2.21 -0.79
CA TRP A 79 -13.36 -1.62 -1.30
C TRP A 79 -12.19 -2.57 -1.14
N LEU A 80 -12.11 -3.21 0.02
CA LEU A 80 -11.04 -4.18 0.29
C LEU A 80 -11.09 -5.36 -0.67
N SER A 81 -12.30 -5.82 -0.99
CA SER A 81 -12.47 -6.91 -1.94
C SER A 81 -11.97 -6.50 -3.33
N ASN A 82 -12.32 -5.31 -3.78
CA ASN A 82 -11.87 -4.81 -5.07
C ASN A 82 -10.36 -4.64 -5.11
N ALA A 83 -9.79 -4.09 -4.04
CA ALA A 83 -8.36 -3.92 -3.95
C ALA A 83 -7.64 -5.26 -3.99
N THR A 84 -8.17 -6.25 -3.28
CA THR A 84 -7.59 -7.58 -3.25
C THR A 84 -7.62 -8.22 -4.62
N LYS A 85 -8.71 -8.06 -5.35
CA LYS A 85 -8.82 -8.58 -6.71
C LYS A 85 -7.80 -7.96 -7.66
N ILE A 86 -7.62 -6.66 -7.54
CA ILE A 86 -6.66 -5.95 -8.39
C ILE A 86 -5.23 -6.39 -8.09
N LEU A 87 -4.91 -6.53 -6.80
CA LEU A 87 -3.59 -6.98 -6.41
C LEU A 87 -3.33 -8.41 -6.86
N ALA A 88 -4.32 -9.29 -6.72
CA ALA A 88 -4.20 -10.67 -7.16
C ALA A 88 -3.96 -10.74 -8.68
N LYS A 89 -4.68 -9.92 -9.43
CA LYS A 89 -4.54 -9.88 -10.87
C LYS A 89 -3.15 -9.39 -11.28
N TYR A 90 -2.66 -8.36 -10.62
CA TYR A 90 -1.35 -7.82 -10.89
C TYR A 90 -0.26 -8.87 -10.66
N TRP A 91 -0.30 -9.52 -9.50
CA TRP A 91 0.72 -10.51 -9.16
C TRP A 91 0.62 -11.76 -10.01
N CYS A 92 -0.60 -12.13 -10.41
CA CYS A 92 -0.80 -13.25 -11.28
C CYS A 92 -0.15 -13.00 -12.66
N ARG A 93 -0.35 -11.83 -13.22
CA ARG A 93 0.27 -11.45 -14.47
C ARG A 93 1.78 -11.44 -14.38
N LYS A 94 2.29 -10.90 -13.29
CA LYS A 94 3.73 -10.83 -13.09
C LYS A 94 4.33 -12.22 -12.99
N ASN A 95 3.66 -13.10 -12.28
CA ASN A 95 4.12 -14.49 -12.14
C ASN A 95 4.04 -15.24 -13.46
N GLN A 96 3.03 -14.98 -14.25
CA GLN A 96 2.93 -15.58 -15.57
C GLN A 96 4.07 -15.14 -16.48
N ARG A 97 4.41 -13.87 -16.47
CA ARG A 97 5.53 -13.39 -17.26
C ARG A 97 6.84 -14.04 -16.85
N LYS A 98 7.02 -14.21 -15.55
CA LYS A 98 8.21 -14.88 -15.04
C LYS A 98 8.27 -16.31 -15.52
N SER A 99 7.15 -17.00 -15.48
CA SER A 99 7.05 -18.38 -15.92
C SER A 99 7.34 -18.51 -17.40
N GLU A 100 6.79 -17.62 -18.19
CA GLU A 100 7.01 -17.61 -19.64
C GLU A 100 8.47 -17.35 -19.98
N ARG A 101 9.10 -16.44 -19.25
CA ARG A 101 10.52 -16.18 -19.47
C ARG A 101 11.37 -17.39 -19.14
N ALA A 102 11.05 -18.05 -18.06
CA ALA A 102 11.77 -19.24 -17.66
C ALA A 102 11.62 -20.33 -18.72
N SER A 103 10.43 -20.48 -19.26
CA SER A 103 10.19 -21.45 -20.32
C SER A 103 10.96 -21.13 -21.57
N SER A 104 11.02 -19.86 -21.95
CA SER A 104 11.71 -19.53 -23.17
C SER A 104 13.21 -19.59 -23.01
N ALA A 105 13.72 -19.60 -21.82
CA ALA A 105 15.15 -19.68 -21.59
C ALA A 105 15.66 -21.09 -21.78
N ASP A 106 14.81 -22.05 -21.82
CA ASP A 106 15.25 -23.43 -22.05
C ASP A 106 15.68 -23.68 -23.50
#